data_dde097e91381a15cc864c0e4e06b9a0f
#
_entry.id   dde097e91381a15cc864c0e4e06b9a0f
#
_cell.length_a   1.000
_cell.length_b   1.000
_cell.length_c   1.000
_cell.angle_alpha   90.00
_cell.angle_beta   90.00
_cell.angle_gamma   90.00
#
_symmetry.space_group_name_H-M   'P 1'
#
loop_
_entity.id
_entity.type
_entity.pdbx_description
1 polymer ?
#
loop_
_entity_poly.entity_id
_entity_poly.type
_entity_poly.pdbx_seq_one_letter_code
_entity_poly.pdbx_strand_id
1 'polypeptide(L)'
;MFKVKLIVKLKEGVLDPVGNAIASACKTLGFDNVKEVHTGKYIEFLIDAENEDKVKEEIEKLVQSFLVNPIIENYSILEIKKV
;
A
#
# COMPACT_ATOMS: atom_id res chain seq x y z
N MET A 1 -18.83 -11.58 6.46
CA MET A 1 -17.65 -11.36 5.59
C MET A 1 -17.30 -9.88 5.56
N PHE A 2 -16.03 -9.57 5.43
CA PHE A 2 -15.54 -8.20 5.40
C PHE A 2 -14.71 -7.95 4.16
N LYS A 3 -14.82 -6.75 3.62
CA LYS A 3 -13.98 -6.27 2.53
C LYS A 3 -12.88 -5.41 3.11
N VAL A 4 -11.64 -5.74 2.78
CA VAL A 4 -10.46 -5.05 3.29
C VAL A 4 -9.71 -4.39 2.14
N LYS A 5 -9.32 -3.15 2.36
CA LYS A 5 -8.52 -2.38 1.40
C LYS A 5 -7.25 -1.91 2.10
N LEU A 6 -6.12 -2.28 1.54
CA LEU A 6 -4.80 -1.92 2.06
C LEU A 6 -4.01 -1.16 1.01
N ILE A 7 -3.13 -0.29 1.49
CA ILE A 7 -2.11 0.28 0.63
C ILE A 7 -0.73 -0.05 1.21
N VAL A 8 0.18 -0.47 0.34
CA VAL A 8 1.56 -0.82 0.70
C VAL A 8 2.49 0.14 -0.04
N LYS A 9 3.37 0.80 0.69
CA LYS A 9 4.32 1.76 0.14
C LYS A 9 5.73 1.44 0.60
N LEU A 10 6.71 1.86 -0.19
CA LEU A 10 8.10 1.82 0.22
C LEU A 10 8.35 2.78 1.38
N LYS A 11 9.19 2.39 2.32
CA LYS A 11 9.61 3.25 3.41
C LYS A 11 10.39 4.45 2.87
N GLU A 12 10.36 5.54 3.62
CA GLU A 12 11.13 6.73 3.29
C GLU A 12 12.62 6.38 3.17
N GLY A 13 13.27 6.91 2.14
CA GLY A 13 14.68 6.63 1.88
C GLY A 13 14.94 5.39 1.03
N VAL A 14 13.92 4.57 0.77
CA VAL A 14 14.05 3.42 -0.13
C VAL A 14 13.82 3.88 -1.57
N LEU A 15 14.68 3.43 -2.49
CA LEU A 15 14.58 3.77 -3.90
C LEU A 15 13.26 3.28 -4.49
N ASP A 16 12.57 4.19 -5.19
CA ASP A 16 11.33 3.90 -5.92
C ASP A 16 11.59 4.13 -7.41
N PRO A 17 12.03 3.10 -8.16
CA PRO A 17 12.36 3.27 -9.58
C PRO A 17 11.17 3.70 -10.43
N VAL A 18 9.97 3.21 -10.10
CA VAL A 18 8.74 3.57 -10.83
C VAL A 18 8.38 5.02 -10.57
N GLY A 19 8.42 5.45 -9.32
CA GLY A 19 8.15 6.85 -8.95
C GLY A 19 9.14 7.80 -9.59
N ASN A 20 10.43 7.43 -9.61
CA ASN A 20 11.47 8.23 -10.25
C ASN A 20 11.26 8.33 -11.76
N ALA A 21 10.85 7.24 -12.40
CA ALA A 21 10.55 7.25 -13.84
C ALA A 21 9.37 8.18 -14.16
N ILE A 22 8.34 8.17 -13.33
CA ILE A 22 7.19 9.06 -13.49
C ILE A 22 7.62 10.52 -13.33
N ALA A 23 8.41 10.81 -12.32
CA ALA A 23 8.91 12.17 -12.09
C ALA A 23 9.73 12.68 -13.27
N SER A 24 10.59 11.82 -13.83
CA SER A 24 11.39 12.16 -15.01
C SER A 24 10.52 12.43 -16.22
N ALA A 25 9.50 11.60 -16.45
CA ALA A 25 8.56 11.79 -17.55
C ALA A 25 7.80 13.11 -17.41
N CYS A 26 7.41 13.49 -16.20
CA CYS A 26 6.74 14.77 -15.94
C CYS A 26 7.61 15.93 -16.37
N LYS A 27 8.89 15.92 -16.04
CA LYS A 27 9.83 16.96 -16.44
C LYS A 27 9.97 17.05 -17.95
N THR A 28 10.10 15.91 -18.61
CA THR A 28 10.22 15.83 -20.06
C THR A 28 9.00 16.42 -20.76
N LEU A 29 7.81 16.22 -20.18
CA LEU A 29 6.55 16.71 -20.73
C LEU A 29 6.20 18.14 -20.32
N GLY A 30 7.05 18.80 -19.55
CA GLY A 30 6.86 20.19 -19.16
C GLY A 30 6.10 20.41 -17.86
N PHE A 31 5.87 19.36 -17.08
CA PHE A 31 5.21 19.47 -15.77
C PHE A 31 6.25 19.72 -14.68
N ASP A 32 6.81 20.93 -14.66
CA ASP A 32 7.89 21.28 -13.74
C ASP A 32 7.43 21.41 -12.28
N ASN A 33 6.15 21.49 -12.04
CA ASN A 33 5.55 21.62 -10.72
C ASN A 33 5.31 20.29 -10.01
N VAL A 34 5.55 19.16 -10.69
CA VAL A 34 5.48 17.84 -10.07
C VAL A 34 6.84 17.57 -9.41
N LYS A 35 6.83 17.36 -8.10
CA LYS A 35 8.06 17.20 -7.33
C LYS A 35 8.29 15.72 -7.03
N GLU A 36 8.01 15.28 -5.83
CA GLU A 36 8.23 13.91 -5.45
C GLU A 36 7.10 13.00 -5.92
N VAL A 37 7.44 11.87 -6.51
CA VAL A 37 6.46 10.86 -6.93
C VAL A 37 6.76 9.56 -6.21
N HIS A 38 5.77 9.06 -5.52
CA HIS A 38 5.85 7.79 -4.79
C HIS A 38 4.79 6.86 -5.32
N THR A 39 5.14 5.59 -5.48
CA THR A 39 4.20 4.57 -5.93
C THR A 39 3.99 3.53 -4.83
N GLY A 40 2.99 2.69 -5.00
CA GLY A 40 2.69 1.65 -4.05
C GLY A 40 1.76 0.63 -4.63
N LYS A 41 1.38 -0.34 -3.80
CA LYS A 41 0.45 -1.39 -4.18
C LYS A 41 -0.87 -1.17 -3.44
N TYR A 42 -1.96 -1.30 -4.16
CA TYR A 42 -3.30 -1.33 -3.59
C TYR A 42 -3.76 -2.77 -3.57
N ILE A 43 -4.16 -3.26 -2.40
CA ILE A 43 -4.60 -4.64 -2.24
C ILE A 43 -6.02 -4.65 -1.67
N GLU A 44 -6.90 -5.41 -2.29
CA GLU A 44 -8.28 -5.54 -1.87
C GLU A 44 -8.63 -7.02 -1.76
N PHE A 45 -9.25 -7.41 -0.66
CA PHE A 45 -9.67 -8.80 -0.49
C PHE A 45 -10.89 -8.90 0.41
N LEU A 46 -11.57 -10.04 0.29
CA LEU A 46 -12.65 -10.42 1.18
C LEU A 46 -12.12 -11.40 2.21
N ILE A 47 -12.54 -11.25 3.44
CA ILE A 47 -12.13 -12.15 4.52
C ILE A 47 -13.35 -12.55 5.34
N ASP A 48 -13.42 -13.83 5.71
CA ASP A 48 -14.47 -14.34 6.57
C ASP A 48 -13.99 -14.28 8.02
N ALA A 49 -14.66 -13.49 8.83
CA ALA A 49 -14.31 -13.31 10.23
C ALA A 49 -15.56 -12.94 11.04
N GLU A 50 -15.52 -13.20 12.33
CA GLU A 50 -16.64 -12.96 13.23
C GLU A 50 -16.92 -11.48 13.45
N ASN A 51 -15.85 -10.68 13.56
CA ASN A 51 -15.96 -9.26 13.84
C ASN A 51 -14.73 -8.50 13.32
N GLU A 52 -14.80 -7.18 13.41
CA GLU A 52 -13.74 -6.31 12.90
C GLU A 52 -12.40 -6.51 13.62
N ASP A 53 -12.42 -6.79 14.91
CA ASP A 53 -11.19 -7.02 15.66
C ASP A 53 -10.46 -8.26 15.16
N LYS A 54 -11.20 -9.30 14.81
CA LYS A 54 -10.64 -10.52 14.22
C LYS A 54 -10.06 -10.25 12.83
N VAL A 55 -10.70 -9.37 12.06
CA VAL A 55 -10.19 -8.96 10.76
C VAL A 55 -8.81 -8.29 10.93
N LYS A 56 -8.68 -7.39 11.89
CA LYS A 56 -7.41 -6.71 12.16
C LYS A 56 -6.31 -7.68 12.56
N GLU A 57 -6.61 -8.66 13.39
CA GLU A 57 -5.65 -9.70 13.77
C GLU A 57 -5.18 -10.49 12.54
N GLU A 58 -6.11 -10.87 11.66
CA GLU A 58 -5.78 -11.62 10.46
C GLU A 58 -4.97 -10.81 9.47
N ILE A 59 -5.28 -9.52 9.32
CA ILE A 59 -4.52 -8.60 8.47
C ILE A 59 -3.06 -8.56 8.94
N GLU A 60 -2.84 -8.42 10.25
CA GLU A 60 -1.50 -8.38 10.80
C GLU A 60 -0.72 -9.66 10.51
N LYS A 61 -1.36 -10.81 10.64
CA LYS A 61 -0.76 -12.10 10.31
C LYS A 61 -0.40 -12.19 8.82
N LEU A 62 -1.30 -11.75 7.94
CA LEU A 62 -1.05 -11.76 6.51
C LEU A 62 0.12 -10.86 6.13
N VAL A 63 0.14 -9.66 6.71
CA VAL A 63 1.18 -8.68 6.47
C VAL A 63 2.55 -9.23 6.89
N GLN A 64 2.63 -9.80 8.09
CA GLN A 64 3.88 -10.36 8.60
C GLN A 64 4.32 -11.59 7.83
N SER A 65 3.37 -12.36 7.32
CA SER A 65 3.67 -13.61 6.60
C SER A 65 4.26 -13.36 5.22
N PHE A 66 3.65 -12.46 4.42
CA PHE A 66 4.12 -12.29 3.04
C PHE A 66 3.67 -11.01 2.33
N LEU A 67 2.60 -10.35 2.76
CA LEU A 67 2.04 -9.23 2.00
C LEU A 67 2.95 -8.00 1.96
N VAL A 68 3.72 -7.79 3.00
CA VAL A 68 4.57 -6.61 3.15
C VAL A 68 5.98 -7.06 3.50
N ASN A 69 6.97 -6.48 2.82
CA ASN A 69 8.36 -6.68 3.19
C ASN A 69 8.69 -5.67 4.30
N PRO A 70 8.81 -6.10 5.58
CA PRO A 70 8.96 -5.17 6.70
C PRO A 70 10.27 -4.38 6.68
N ILE A 71 11.24 -4.82 5.89
CA ILE A 71 12.52 -4.14 5.79
C ILE A 71 12.40 -2.87 4.94
N ILE A 72 11.62 -2.93 3.86
CA ILE A 72 11.54 -1.84 2.89
C ILE A 72 10.15 -1.25 2.70
N GLU A 73 9.11 -1.85 3.26
CA GLU A 73 7.74 -1.42 3.03
C GLU A 73 6.98 -1.11 4.32
N ASN A 74 6.02 -0.21 4.22
CA ASN A 74 5.01 0.06 5.24
C ASN A 74 3.64 -0.18 4.63
N TYR A 75 2.64 -0.41 5.47
CA TYR A 75 1.27 -0.55 4.99
C TYR A 75 0.32 0.31 5.81
N SER A 76 -0.84 0.58 5.22
CA SER A 76 -1.95 1.25 5.91
C SER A 76 -3.24 0.55 5.52
N ILE A 77 -4.15 0.43 6.49
CA ILE A 77 -5.49 -0.09 6.23
C ILE A 77 -6.34 1.10 5.82
N LEU A 78 -6.87 1.07 4.59
CA LEU A 78 -7.72 2.13 4.08
C LEU A 78 -9.17 1.95 4.51
N GLU A 79 -9.64 0.70 4.52
CA GLU A 79 -11.03 0.41 4.84
C GLU A 79 -11.20 -1.03 5.29
N ILE A 80 -12.07 -1.24 6.28
CA ILE A 80 -12.60 -2.55 6.65
C ILE A 80 -14.11 -2.36 6.66
N LYS A 81 -14.81 -3.04 5.76
CA LYS A 81 -16.25 -2.88 5.60
C LYS A 81 -16.96 -4.22 5.64
N LYS A 82 -17.99 -4.30 6.47
CA LYS A 82 -18.84 -5.50 6.51
C LYS A 82 -19.68 -5.58 5.23
N VAL A 83 -19.66 -6.73 4.61
CA VAL A 83 -20.42 -7.00 3.37
C VAL A 83 -21.28 -8.25 3.48
#